data_4030f4c28541fb2c0f4c3d068c13dc3c
#
_entry.id   4030f4c28541fb2c0f4c3d068c13dc3c
#
_cell.length_a   1.000
_cell.length_b   1.000
_cell.length_c   1.000
_cell.angle_alpha   90.00
_cell.angle_beta   90.00
_cell.angle_gamma   90.00
#
_symmetry.space_group_name_H-M   'P 1'
#
loop_
_entity.id
_entity.type
_entity.pdbx_description
1 polymer ?
#
loop_
_entity_poly.entity_id
_entity_poly.type
_entity_poly.pdbx_seq_one_letter_code
_entity_poly.pdbx_strand_id
1 'polypeptide(L)'
;MKMGDDTPKIYAVKATAGQERVVAELLFREARNKAADIAAEGGKIYSVLYTTGLKGYVLVEANSPGVVEDLAREVPKTRGLLLKEKGNLESAGVIPIGDLEKTLKPVPVITDVTRGDLIELISGPFKGEKARVAKIDRDKNEITVELIEAAVPIPVIVNGDDIKVITRDKDE
;
A
#
# COMPACT_ATOMS: atom_id res chain seq x y z
N MET A 1 9.15 0.58 37.84
CA MET A 1 9.01 -0.21 36.61
C MET A 1 7.58 0.00 36.09
N LYS A 2 7.38 0.92 35.15
CA LYS A 2 6.06 1.13 34.54
C LYS A 2 5.82 -0.10 33.67
N MET A 3 4.84 -0.92 34.02
CA MET A 3 4.33 -1.91 33.07
C MET A 3 3.86 -1.12 31.84
N GLY A 4 4.60 -1.25 30.75
CA GLY A 4 4.20 -0.65 29.48
C GLY A 4 2.84 -1.23 29.08
N ASP A 5 2.00 -0.38 28.54
CA ASP A 5 0.75 -0.77 27.90
C ASP A 5 1.10 -1.82 26.83
N ASP A 6 0.86 -3.10 27.10
CA ASP A 6 1.19 -4.23 26.19
C ASP A 6 0.23 -4.29 25.00
N THR A 7 -0.57 -3.24 24.81
CA THR A 7 -1.54 -3.15 23.73
C THR A 7 -0.78 -2.90 22.41
N PRO A 8 -0.94 -3.79 21.42
CA PRO A 8 -0.30 -3.60 20.13
C PRO A 8 -0.83 -2.35 19.41
N LYS A 9 0.09 -1.55 18.86
CA LYS A 9 -0.20 -0.36 18.08
C LYS A 9 0.53 -0.45 16.74
N ILE A 10 -0.08 0.08 15.70
CA ILE A 10 0.49 0.06 14.35
C ILE A 10 1.20 1.38 14.10
N TYR A 11 2.49 1.31 13.79
CA TYR A 11 3.35 2.44 13.50
C TYR A 11 3.81 2.43 12.04
N ALA A 12 4.00 3.60 11.46
CA ALA A 12 4.53 3.74 10.10
C ALA A 12 6.03 4.03 10.13
N VAL A 13 6.81 3.19 9.50
CA VAL A 13 8.23 3.40 9.21
C VAL A 13 8.37 3.96 7.80
N LYS A 14 9.07 5.09 7.68
CA LYS A 14 9.37 5.69 6.38
C LYS A 14 10.40 4.85 5.64
N ALA A 15 10.08 4.46 4.42
CA ALA A 15 10.95 3.72 3.51
C ALA A 15 11.30 4.54 2.27
N THR A 16 12.36 4.16 1.59
CA THR A 16 12.64 4.70 0.25
C THR A 16 11.56 4.20 -0.70
N ALA A 17 10.92 5.13 -1.43
CA ALA A 17 9.84 4.80 -2.38
C ALA A 17 10.28 3.75 -3.41
N GLY A 18 9.43 2.76 -3.64
CA GLY A 18 9.71 1.62 -4.51
C GLY A 18 10.59 0.53 -3.86
N GLN A 19 10.97 0.69 -2.58
CA GLN A 19 11.75 -0.29 -1.83
C GLN A 19 10.99 -0.85 -0.61
N GLU A 20 9.70 -0.57 -0.52
CA GLU A 20 8.88 -0.89 0.64
C GLU A 20 8.89 -2.40 0.95
N ARG A 21 8.78 -3.23 -0.09
CA ARG A 21 8.87 -4.69 0.05
C ARG A 21 10.19 -5.14 0.63
N VAL A 22 11.29 -4.63 0.08
CA VAL A 22 12.66 -4.97 0.54
C VAL A 22 12.86 -4.52 1.99
N VAL A 23 12.40 -3.32 2.33
CA VAL A 23 12.46 -2.79 3.70
C VAL A 23 11.62 -3.64 4.65
N ALA A 24 10.41 -4.07 4.26
CA ALA A 24 9.58 -4.94 5.07
C ALA A 24 10.23 -6.29 5.34
N GLU A 25 10.83 -6.91 4.32
CA GLU A 25 11.56 -8.17 4.47
C GLU A 25 12.77 -8.03 5.40
N LEU A 26 13.49 -6.91 5.30
CA LEU A 26 14.64 -6.62 6.16
C LEU A 26 14.21 -6.37 7.62
N LEU A 27 13.17 -5.56 7.84
CA LEU A 27 12.61 -5.32 9.18
C LEU A 27 12.13 -6.62 9.84
N PHE A 28 11.43 -7.46 9.09
CA PHE A 28 10.97 -8.75 9.59
C PHE A 28 12.12 -9.67 9.98
N ARG A 29 13.16 -9.75 9.14
CA ARG A 29 14.35 -10.56 9.41
C ARG A 29 15.08 -10.07 10.64
N GLU A 30 15.28 -8.75 10.76
CA GLU A 30 15.98 -8.16 11.89
C GLU A 30 15.19 -8.31 13.20
N ALA A 31 13.86 -8.12 13.14
CA ALA A 31 12.99 -8.38 14.29
C ALA A 31 13.08 -9.83 14.79
N ARG A 32 13.19 -10.79 13.89
CA ARG A 32 13.39 -12.20 14.24
C ARG A 32 14.76 -12.48 14.84
N ASN A 33 15.81 -11.90 14.25
CA ASN A 33 17.18 -12.09 14.74
C ASN A 33 17.35 -11.54 16.15
N LYS A 34 16.70 -10.43 16.45
CA LYS A 34 16.78 -9.73 17.76
C LYS A 34 15.62 -10.02 18.70
N ALA A 35 14.81 -11.01 18.42
CA ALA A 35 13.61 -11.28 19.21
C ALA A 35 13.89 -11.46 20.71
N ALA A 36 15.02 -12.09 21.07
CA ALA A 36 15.43 -12.29 22.46
C ALA A 36 15.86 -10.98 23.13
N ASP A 37 16.62 -10.13 22.43
CA ASP A 37 17.11 -8.85 22.94
C ASP A 37 15.95 -7.87 23.10
N ILE A 38 15.07 -7.79 22.11
CA ILE A 38 13.85 -6.99 22.15
C ILE A 38 12.96 -7.40 23.35
N ALA A 39 12.79 -8.70 23.56
CA ALA A 39 12.00 -9.21 24.68
C ALA A 39 12.63 -8.93 26.05
N ALA A 40 13.96 -8.99 26.15
CA ALA A 40 14.70 -8.67 27.38
C ALA A 40 14.51 -7.21 27.81
N GLU A 41 14.31 -6.29 26.87
CA GLU A 41 14.01 -4.88 27.09
C GLU A 41 12.50 -4.59 27.29
N GLY A 42 11.67 -5.63 27.30
CA GLY A 42 10.20 -5.50 27.39
C GLY A 42 9.53 -5.05 26.09
N GLY A 43 10.29 -5.08 25.00
CA GLY A 43 9.78 -4.80 23.66
C GLY A 43 9.10 -6.01 23.04
N LYS A 44 8.18 -5.73 22.09
CA LYS A 44 7.50 -6.77 21.35
C LYS A 44 7.07 -6.27 19.97
N ILE A 45 7.43 -7.01 18.93
CA ILE A 45 6.99 -6.78 17.57
C ILE A 45 6.07 -7.93 17.18
N TYR A 46 4.88 -7.60 16.74
CA TYR A 46 3.83 -8.57 16.41
C TYR A 46 3.77 -8.87 14.92
N SER A 47 3.84 -7.83 14.09
CA SER A 47 3.76 -7.98 12.64
C SER A 47 4.51 -6.88 11.90
N VAL A 48 4.90 -7.19 10.65
CA VAL A 48 5.42 -6.22 9.68
C VAL A 48 4.59 -6.37 8.41
N LEU A 49 4.03 -5.26 7.95
CA LEU A 49 3.13 -5.23 6.80
C LEU A 49 3.58 -4.17 5.80
N TYR A 50 3.60 -4.52 4.53
CA TYR A 50 3.63 -3.54 3.46
C TYR A 50 2.44 -3.74 2.52
N THR A 51 2.01 -2.67 1.87
CA THR A 51 0.92 -2.69 0.89
C THR A 51 1.25 -1.74 -0.25
N THR A 52 0.82 -2.07 -1.45
CA THR A 52 1.01 -1.25 -2.65
C THR A 52 0.30 0.12 -2.57
N GLY A 53 -0.72 0.23 -1.70
CA GLY A 53 -1.46 1.48 -1.45
C GLY A 53 -0.73 2.50 -0.58
N LEU A 54 0.32 2.10 0.16
CA LEU A 54 1.08 2.97 1.06
C LEU A 54 2.51 3.17 0.56
N LYS A 55 2.68 3.94 -0.52
CA LYS A 55 3.99 4.23 -1.09
C LYS A 55 4.87 5.00 -0.10
N GLY A 56 6.12 4.54 0.07
CA GLY A 56 7.10 5.15 0.97
C GLY A 56 6.95 4.77 2.45
N TYR A 57 6.08 3.82 2.80
CA TYR A 57 5.86 3.40 4.17
C TYR A 57 5.77 1.88 4.31
N VAL A 58 6.29 1.39 5.44
CA VAL A 58 6.09 0.02 5.94
C VAL A 58 5.47 0.13 7.32
N LEU A 59 4.49 -0.70 7.61
CA LEU A 59 3.79 -0.71 8.88
C LEU A 59 4.38 -1.77 9.80
N VAL A 60 4.57 -1.43 11.05
CA VAL A 60 5.06 -2.33 12.09
C VAL A 60 4.12 -2.27 13.28
N GLU A 61 3.61 -3.43 13.67
CA GLU A 61 2.81 -3.58 14.86
C GLU A 61 3.71 -3.95 16.05
N ALA A 62 3.70 -3.13 17.08
CA ALA A 62 4.54 -3.28 18.25
C ALA A 62 3.88 -2.71 19.51
N ASN A 63 4.39 -3.09 20.69
CA ASN A 63 3.91 -2.55 21.96
C ASN A 63 4.46 -1.16 22.28
N SER A 64 5.55 -0.72 21.63
CA SER A 64 6.10 0.62 21.85
C SER A 64 6.74 1.22 20.59
N PRO A 65 6.73 2.56 20.44
CA PRO A 65 7.38 3.22 19.32
C PRO A 65 8.91 3.14 19.38
N GLY A 66 9.50 3.03 20.59
CA GLY A 66 10.95 2.91 20.78
C GLY A 66 11.51 1.67 20.09
N VAL A 67 10.89 0.52 20.31
CA VAL A 67 11.28 -0.75 19.68
C VAL A 67 11.26 -0.66 18.16
N VAL A 68 10.26 0.02 17.59
CA VAL A 68 10.16 0.20 16.14
C VAL A 68 11.23 1.14 15.60
N GLU A 69 11.53 2.23 16.33
CA GLU A 69 12.57 3.18 15.93
C GLU A 69 13.97 2.54 15.97
N ASP A 70 14.27 1.78 17.04
CA ASP A 70 15.55 1.09 17.18
C ASP A 70 15.73 0.04 16.07
N LEU A 71 14.68 -0.74 15.79
CA LEU A 71 14.69 -1.67 14.66
C LEU A 71 14.89 -0.95 13.33
N ALA A 72 14.21 0.16 13.11
CA ALA A 72 14.30 0.91 11.86
C ALA A 72 15.70 1.51 11.64
N ARG A 73 16.41 1.92 12.68
CA ARG A 73 17.79 2.46 12.57
C ARG A 73 18.79 1.47 12.00
N GLU A 74 18.57 0.19 12.23
CA GLU A 74 19.49 -0.86 11.78
C GLU A 74 19.22 -1.34 10.36
N VAL A 75 18.03 -1.05 9.84
CA VAL A 75 17.64 -1.49 8.49
C VAL A 75 17.96 -0.42 7.46
N PRO A 76 18.78 -0.73 6.42
CA PRO A 76 19.08 0.21 5.36
C PRO A 76 17.81 0.58 4.58
N LYS A 77 17.81 1.79 3.98
CA LYS A 77 16.70 2.35 3.20
C LYS A 77 15.47 2.74 4.00
N THR A 78 15.48 2.63 5.33
CA THR A 78 14.52 3.28 6.21
C THR A 78 14.93 4.74 6.45
N ARG A 79 13.97 5.56 6.82
CA ARG A 79 14.15 6.96 7.24
C ARG A 79 13.56 7.21 8.63
N GLY A 80 13.51 6.15 9.46
CA GLY A 80 12.96 6.18 10.82
C GLY A 80 11.44 6.17 10.85
N LEU A 81 10.93 6.29 12.06
CA LEU A 81 9.50 6.26 12.37
C LEU A 81 8.80 7.55 11.88
N LEU A 82 7.54 7.43 11.51
CA LEU A 82 6.70 8.60 11.24
C LEU A 82 6.32 9.26 12.57
N LEU A 83 6.93 10.41 12.85
CA LEU A 83 6.65 11.23 14.03
C LEU A 83 5.85 12.46 13.63
N LYS A 84 4.88 12.88 14.45
CA LYS A 84 4.18 14.16 14.31
C LYS A 84 5.08 15.33 14.70
N GLU A 85 5.93 15.12 15.72
CA GLU A 85 6.93 16.08 16.17
C GLU A 85 8.32 15.45 16.02
N LYS A 86 9.21 16.13 15.32
CA LYS A 86 10.57 15.64 15.07
C LYS A 86 11.32 15.39 16.39
N GLY A 87 11.82 14.17 16.56
CA GLY A 87 12.60 13.77 17.72
C GLY A 87 11.78 13.36 18.96
N ASN A 88 10.47 13.50 18.93
CA ASN A 88 9.59 13.08 20.01
C ASN A 88 8.94 11.73 19.68
N LEU A 89 9.43 10.63 20.26
CA LEU A 89 8.89 9.29 20.05
C LEU A 89 7.47 9.11 20.58
N GLU A 90 7.06 9.87 21.59
CA GLU A 90 5.70 9.83 22.11
C GLU A 90 4.69 10.41 21.09
N SER A 91 5.18 11.22 20.15
CA SER A 91 4.40 11.75 19.02
C SER A 91 4.30 10.79 17.85
N ALA A 92 4.74 9.53 17.98
CA ALA A 92 4.65 8.53 16.92
C ALA A 92 3.21 8.39 16.43
N GLY A 93 3.04 8.50 15.13
CA GLY A 93 1.74 8.33 14.50
C GLY A 93 1.26 6.88 14.62
N VAL A 94 0.24 6.66 15.44
CA VAL A 94 -0.46 5.38 15.50
C VAL A 94 -1.50 5.35 14.39
N ILE A 95 -1.52 4.30 13.59
CA ILE A 95 -2.50 4.10 12.53
C ILE A 95 -3.66 3.27 13.10
N PRO A 96 -4.89 3.82 13.10
CA PRO A 96 -6.07 3.06 13.49
C PRO A 96 -6.30 1.88 12.54
N ILE A 97 -6.68 0.72 13.08
CA ILE A 97 -6.93 -0.48 12.27
C ILE A 97 -8.03 -0.26 11.21
N GLY A 98 -9.03 0.56 11.53
CA GLY A 98 -10.10 0.91 10.59
C GLY A 98 -9.63 1.72 9.35
N ASP A 99 -8.56 2.50 9.48
CA ASP A 99 -7.95 3.18 8.34
C ASP A 99 -7.09 2.21 7.51
N LEU A 100 -6.45 1.25 8.17
CA LEU A 100 -5.72 0.18 7.51
C LEU A 100 -6.65 -0.73 6.71
N GLU A 101 -7.81 -1.10 7.26
CA GLU A 101 -8.82 -1.91 6.55
C GLU A 101 -9.26 -1.28 5.23
N LYS A 102 -9.40 0.05 5.18
CA LYS A 102 -9.73 0.77 3.94
C LYS A 102 -8.63 0.64 2.88
N THR A 103 -7.38 0.59 3.33
CA THR A 103 -6.20 0.47 2.45
C THR A 103 -5.97 -0.98 2.01
N LEU A 104 -6.37 -1.94 2.85
CA LEU A 104 -6.23 -3.38 2.60
C LEU A 104 -7.43 -3.97 1.87
N LYS A 105 -8.59 -3.28 1.86
CA LYS A 105 -9.68 -3.72 0.99
C LYS A 105 -9.12 -3.78 -0.43
N PRO A 106 -9.17 -4.94 -1.08
CA PRO A 106 -8.80 -4.99 -2.49
C PRO A 106 -9.62 -3.91 -3.17
N VAL A 107 -8.95 -2.99 -3.85
CA VAL A 107 -9.62 -2.16 -4.85
C VAL A 107 -10.41 -3.15 -5.68
N PRO A 108 -11.69 -2.92 -5.95
CA PRO A 108 -12.47 -3.92 -6.65
C PRO A 108 -11.71 -4.28 -7.91
N VAL A 109 -11.07 -5.44 -7.88
CA VAL A 109 -10.49 -6.08 -9.04
C VAL A 109 -11.61 -5.97 -10.08
N ILE A 110 -11.29 -5.59 -11.29
CA ILE A 110 -12.15 -5.45 -12.46
C ILE A 110 -13.24 -6.55 -12.48
N THR A 111 -14.13 -6.58 -11.50
CA THR A 111 -15.16 -7.61 -11.36
C THR A 111 -16.34 -7.31 -12.25
N ASP A 112 -16.53 -6.04 -12.57
CA ASP A 112 -17.72 -5.55 -13.27
C ASP A 112 -17.45 -4.99 -14.67
N VAL A 113 -16.22 -5.12 -15.17
CA VAL A 113 -15.86 -4.68 -16.53
C VAL A 113 -15.85 -5.87 -17.46
N THR A 114 -16.52 -5.73 -18.58
CA THR A 114 -16.56 -6.71 -19.67
C THR A 114 -15.95 -6.13 -20.96
N ARG A 115 -15.58 -7.02 -21.86
CA ARG A 115 -15.13 -6.61 -23.18
C ARG A 115 -16.28 -5.90 -23.90
N GLY A 116 -16.00 -4.76 -24.54
CA GLY A 116 -16.99 -3.94 -25.20
C GLY A 116 -17.50 -2.75 -24.39
N ASP A 117 -17.34 -2.78 -23.05
CA ASP A 117 -17.79 -1.70 -22.18
C ASP A 117 -17.15 -0.36 -22.56
N LEU A 118 -17.96 0.69 -22.43
CA LEU A 118 -17.50 2.07 -22.56
C LEU A 118 -17.01 2.58 -21.21
N ILE A 119 -15.77 3.04 -21.18
CA ILE A 119 -15.12 3.56 -19.97
C ILE A 119 -14.58 4.97 -20.19
N GLU A 120 -14.36 5.69 -19.10
CA GLU A 120 -13.62 6.95 -19.04
C GLU A 120 -12.33 6.72 -18.25
N LEU A 121 -11.22 7.23 -18.76
CA LEU A 121 -9.94 7.21 -18.07
C LEU A 121 -9.92 8.31 -17.01
N ILE A 122 -9.74 7.94 -15.73
CA ILE A 122 -9.79 8.90 -14.62
C ILE A 122 -8.41 9.37 -14.17
N SER A 123 -7.35 8.73 -14.69
CA SER A 123 -5.96 9.11 -14.38
C SER A 123 -5.04 8.92 -15.60
N GLY A 124 -3.76 9.32 -15.43
CA GLY A 124 -2.73 9.17 -16.45
C GLY A 124 -2.79 10.21 -17.59
N PRO A 125 -2.00 9.98 -18.66
CA PRO A 125 -1.87 10.95 -19.77
C PRO A 125 -3.14 11.09 -20.61
N PHE A 126 -4.08 10.16 -20.51
CA PHE A 126 -5.34 10.15 -21.25
C PHE A 126 -6.55 10.42 -20.35
N LYS A 127 -6.34 11.06 -19.20
CA LYS A 127 -7.41 11.39 -18.27
C LYS A 127 -8.52 12.20 -18.95
N GLY A 128 -9.76 11.72 -18.78
CA GLY A 128 -10.97 12.33 -19.38
C GLY A 128 -11.36 11.76 -20.72
N GLU A 129 -10.47 10.96 -21.36
CA GLU A 129 -10.77 10.32 -22.63
C GLU A 129 -11.70 9.12 -22.44
N LYS A 130 -12.58 8.92 -23.44
CA LYS A 130 -13.46 7.75 -23.50
C LYS A 130 -12.82 6.66 -24.34
N ALA A 131 -12.93 5.44 -23.84
CA ALA A 131 -12.36 4.29 -24.51
C ALA A 131 -13.28 3.07 -24.40
N ARG A 132 -13.11 2.13 -25.34
CA ARG A 132 -13.79 0.84 -25.34
C ARG A 132 -12.85 -0.25 -24.85
N VAL A 133 -13.33 -1.12 -23.98
CA VAL A 133 -12.56 -2.25 -23.46
C VAL A 133 -12.36 -3.30 -24.54
N ALA A 134 -11.10 -3.55 -24.91
CA ALA A 134 -10.73 -4.56 -25.91
C ALA A 134 -10.32 -5.90 -25.25
N LYS A 135 -9.54 -5.85 -24.16
CA LYS A 135 -9.04 -7.04 -23.44
C LYS A 135 -8.89 -6.74 -21.96
N ILE A 136 -9.10 -7.75 -21.12
CA ILE A 136 -8.95 -7.67 -19.67
C ILE A 136 -7.98 -8.74 -19.21
N ASP A 137 -6.95 -8.33 -18.46
CA ASP A 137 -6.04 -9.20 -17.74
C ASP A 137 -6.29 -9.01 -16.22
N ARG A 138 -7.09 -9.90 -15.66
CA ARG A 138 -7.50 -9.82 -14.26
C ARG A 138 -6.37 -10.13 -13.28
N ASP A 139 -5.41 -10.97 -13.68
CA ASP A 139 -4.29 -11.36 -12.83
C ASP A 139 -3.32 -10.20 -12.60
N LYS A 140 -3.19 -9.34 -13.60
CA LYS A 140 -2.34 -8.15 -13.56
C LYS A 140 -3.08 -6.87 -13.20
N ASN A 141 -4.41 -6.90 -13.08
CA ASN A 141 -5.28 -5.72 -12.96
C ASN A 141 -5.09 -4.74 -14.13
N GLU A 142 -4.85 -5.25 -15.35
CA GLU A 142 -4.62 -4.46 -16.55
C GLU A 142 -5.76 -4.61 -17.54
N ILE A 143 -6.13 -3.50 -18.16
CA ILE A 143 -7.14 -3.47 -19.23
C ILE A 143 -6.52 -2.86 -20.49
N THR A 144 -6.66 -3.54 -21.61
CA THR A 144 -6.37 -2.95 -22.91
C THR A 144 -7.63 -2.26 -23.42
N VAL A 145 -7.53 -0.98 -23.68
CA VAL A 145 -8.65 -0.14 -24.16
C VAL A 145 -8.30 0.51 -25.49
N GLU A 146 -9.30 0.81 -26.28
CA GLU A 146 -9.20 1.53 -27.56
C GLU A 146 -9.86 2.91 -27.40
N LEU A 147 -9.10 3.98 -27.61
CA LEU A 147 -9.60 5.35 -27.53
C LEU A 147 -10.59 5.62 -28.67
N ILE A 148 -11.76 6.17 -28.35
CA ILE A 148 -12.85 6.37 -29.34
C ILE A 148 -12.58 7.59 -30.23
N GLU A 149 -11.96 8.64 -29.68
CA GLU A 149 -11.70 9.88 -30.40
C GLU A 149 -10.41 9.84 -31.23
N ALA A 150 -9.67 8.74 -31.22
CA ALA A 150 -8.48 8.56 -32.04
C ALA A 150 -8.88 8.20 -33.50
N ALA A 151 -8.31 8.91 -34.47
CA ALA A 151 -8.53 8.62 -35.90
C ALA A 151 -8.09 7.21 -36.34
N VAL A 152 -7.22 6.59 -35.55
CA VAL A 152 -6.79 5.18 -35.67
C VAL A 152 -6.91 4.56 -34.27
N PRO A 153 -7.53 3.38 -34.13
CA PRO A 153 -7.62 2.72 -32.81
C PRO A 153 -6.22 2.38 -32.30
N ILE A 154 -5.79 3.10 -31.26
CA ILE A 154 -4.52 2.85 -30.60
C ILE A 154 -4.85 2.07 -29.32
N PRO A 155 -4.38 0.82 -29.19
CA PRO A 155 -4.56 0.07 -27.96
C PRO A 155 -3.67 0.67 -26.86
N VAL A 156 -4.28 1.05 -25.74
CA VAL A 156 -3.61 1.56 -24.54
C VAL A 156 -3.83 0.58 -23.40
N ILE A 157 -2.76 0.23 -22.70
CA ILE A 157 -2.86 -0.59 -21.49
C ILE A 157 -2.98 0.36 -20.30
N VAL A 158 -4.03 0.19 -19.51
CA VAL A 158 -4.33 0.99 -18.32
C VAL A 158 -4.58 0.08 -17.14
N ASN A 159 -4.40 0.61 -15.93
CA ASN A 159 -4.73 -0.13 -14.72
C ASN A 159 -6.24 -0.12 -14.50
N GLY A 160 -6.80 -1.20 -13.96
CA GLY A 160 -8.22 -1.27 -13.63
C GLY A 160 -8.69 -0.19 -12.66
N ASP A 161 -7.77 0.35 -11.86
CA ASP A 161 -8.06 1.43 -10.90
C ASP A 161 -8.16 2.81 -11.58
N ASP A 162 -7.69 2.93 -12.82
CA ASP A 162 -7.62 4.18 -13.58
C ASP A 162 -8.80 4.39 -14.53
N ILE A 163 -9.85 3.59 -14.36
CA ILE A 163 -11.03 3.64 -15.23
C ILE A 163 -12.33 3.84 -14.44
N LYS A 164 -13.32 4.42 -15.12
CA LYS A 164 -14.70 4.53 -14.66
C LYS A 164 -15.63 4.00 -15.77
N VAL A 165 -16.46 3.02 -15.46
CA VAL A 165 -17.44 2.49 -16.41
C VAL A 165 -18.53 3.53 -16.64
N ILE A 166 -18.77 3.89 -17.90
CA ILE A 166 -19.84 4.81 -18.33
C ILE A 166 -21.08 4.03 -18.76
N THR A 167 -20.90 3.04 -19.63
CA THR A 167 -22.00 2.23 -20.19
C THR A 167 -21.51 0.79 -20.30
N ARG A 168 -22.34 -0.15 -19.86
CA ARG A 168 -22.11 -1.58 -20.05
C ARG A 168 -22.62 -1.99 -21.42
N ASP A 169 -21.81 -2.71 -22.18
CA ASP A 169 -22.28 -3.40 -23.37
C ASP A 169 -23.14 -4.59 -22.87
N LYS A 170 -24.46 -4.46 -23.00
CA LYS A 170 -25.36 -5.58 -22.73
C LYS A 170 -25.33 -6.42 -23.99
N ASP A 171 -24.53 -7.47 -23.99
CA ASP A 171 -24.73 -8.56 -24.96
C ASP A 171 -26.13 -9.13 -24.74
N GLU A 172 -26.97 -9.02 -25.78
CA GLU A 172 -28.22 -9.76 -25.92
C GLU A 172 -27.95 -11.27 -26.01
#